data_f5be9c4fe64069013db77f3fe2d8d596
#
_entry.id   f5be9c4fe64069013db77f3fe2d8d596
#
_cell.length_a   1.000
_cell.length_b   1.000
_cell.length_c   1.000
_cell.angle_alpha   90.00
_cell.angle_beta   90.00
_cell.angle_gamma   90.00
#
_symmetry.space_group_name_H-M   'P 1'
#
loop_
_entity.id
_entity.type
_entity.pdbx_description
1 polymer ?
#
loop_
_entity_poly.entity_id
_entity_poly.type
_entity_poly.pdbx_seq_one_letter_code
_entity_poly.pdbx_strand_id
1 'polypeptide(L)'
;MFKGRSITLKHLLINDQRHIGLQFTSDKVIEGLVGSISNIEWSKEFNMYHLPNNKANLGLIFKTFKGEVWINGNYFFSERKLRNENSDIDVGWFRRRKLKPEYKTCPEEYLAKLEILRYSNNTVKAYVNCFESFINHFRETDPIKIDENEIRDYLLKLIREGKSDSYVNQSLNSIKFYYEVVNGMPNRFYSIERPRKKKRLPNVLSKNEILGIIENTNNIKHRCIVELLYSSGLRRNELLELKPADIDSNRMMVRIRQGKGNKDRLTILGKNTLKHLRLYYREYKPKNYLFEGPKGKKYSSSSVLSIIVTSARKAGINRRVTPHMLRHSFATHLLEKGTDIRHIQLLLGHNSTRTTEIYTHVADRSFMKIEDLLS
;
A
#
# COMPACT_ATOMS: atom_id res chain seq x y z
N MET A 1 -12.37 -26.98 -21.76
CA MET A 1 -12.61 -25.57 -21.30
C MET A 1 -13.16 -25.64 -19.90
N PHE A 2 -12.43 -25.12 -18.91
CA PHE A 2 -12.91 -25.06 -17.52
C PHE A 2 -14.08 -24.07 -17.48
N LYS A 3 -15.30 -24.51 -17.18
CA LYS A 3 -16.55 -23.70 -17.13
C LYS A 3 -16.54 -22.65 -16.01
N GLY A 4 -15.47 -21.84 -15.88
CA GLY A 4 -15.34 -20.79 -14.86
C GLY A 4 -15.19 -21.28 -13.42
N ARG A 5 -15.10 -22.59 -13.17
CA ARG A 5 -14.92 -23.19 -11.84
C ARG A 5 -13.48 -23.11 -11.40
N SER A 6 -13.25 -22.59 -10.18
CA SER A 6 -11.90 -22.48 -9.63
C SER A 6 -11.87 -22.71 -8.12
N ILE A 7 -10.80 -23.38 -7.67
CA ILE A 7 -10.45 -23.53 -6.25
C ILE A 7 -9.13 -22.84 -6.01
N THR A 8 -9.01 -22.11 -4.91
CA THR A 8 -7.76 -21.49 -4.46
C THR A 8 -7.20 -22.27 -3.27
N LEU A 9 -5.97 -22.77 -3.40
CA LEU A 9 -5.27 -23.43 -2.29
C LEU A 9 -4.77 -22.37 -1.28
N LYS A 10 -4.95 -22.65 0.01
CA LYS A 10 -4.53 -21.81 1.12
C LYS A 10 -3.66 -22.60 2.10
N HIS A 11 -2.67 -21.91 2.70
CA HIS A 11 -1.99 -22.46 3.87
C HIS A 11 -2.79 -22.14 5.13
N LEU A 12 -3.15 -23.15 5.88
CA LEU A 12 -3.79 -23.05 7.19
C LEU A 12 -2.86 -23.59 8.26
N LEU A 13 -2.96 -23.07 9.46
CA LEU A 13 -2.31 -23.61 10.66
C LEU A 13 -3.42 -24.01 11.62
N ILE A 14 -3.59 -25.34 11.82
CA ILE A 14 -4.61 -25.93 12.69
C ILE A 14 -3.87 -26.81 13.69
N ASN A 15 -4.02 -26.52 14.98
CA ASN A 15 -3.34 -27.21 16.08
C ASN A 15 -1.81 -27.33 15.83
N ASP A 16 -1.19 -26.20 15.43
CA ASP A 16 0.23 -26.08 15.09
C ASP A 16 0.70 -26.96 13.91
N GLN A 17 -0.21 -27.62 13.20
CA GLN A 17 0.08 -28.39 12.01
C GLN A 17 -0.32 -27.62 10.75
N ARG A 18 0.48 -27.79 9.68
CA ARG A 18 0.20 -27.16 8.39
C ARG A 18 -0.86 -27.96 7.63
N HIS A 19 -1.93 -27.28 7.21
CA HIS A 19 -3.00 -27.83 6.40
C HIS A 19 -3.14 -27.11 5.07
N ILE A 20 -3.71 -27.78 4.07
CA ILE A 20 -4.12 -27.24 2.79
C ILE A 20 -5.59 -26.88 2.90
N GLY A 21 -5.93 -25.60 2.82
CA GLY A 21 -7.31 -25.12 2.75
C GLY A 21 -7.78 -25.01 1.30
N LEU A 22 -9.03 -25.40 1.04
CA LEU A 22 -9.69 -25.33 -0.25
C LEU A 22 -10.73 -24.20 -0.22
N GLN A 23 -10.43 -23.07 -0.85
CA GLN A 23 -11.34 -21.93 -0.93
C GLN A 23 -11.99 -21.87 -2.30
N PHE A 24 -13.33 -21.92 -2.35
CA PHE A 24 -14.11 -21.81 -3.58
C PHE A 24 -15.47 -21.15 -3.30
N THR A 25 -16.13 -20.73 -4.37
CA THR A 25 -17.53 -20.27 -4.30
C THR A 25 -18.42 -21.50 -4.36
N SER A 26 -19.52 -21.53 -3.61
CA SER A 26 -20.46 -22.67 -3.60
C SER A 26 -20.83 -23.09 -5.04
N ASP A 27 -20.51 -24.32 -5.37
CA ASP A 27 -20.80 -24.98 -6.66
C ASP A 27 -20.98 -26.47 -6.39
N LYS A 28 -22.13 -27.02 -6.78
CA LYS A 28 -22.50 -28.44 -6.52
C LYS A 28 -21.48 -29.45 -7.05
N VAL A 29 -20.81 -29.12 -8.15
CA VAL A 29 -19.79 -30.02 -8.74
C VAL A 29 -18.52 -29.99 -7.90
N ILE A 30 -18.08 -28.78 -7.46
CA ILE A 30 -16.91 -28.66 -6.59
C ILE A 30 -17.18 -29.32 -5.25
N GLU A 31 -18.36 -29.13 -4.66
CA GLU A 31 -18.76 -29.75 -3.38
C GLU A 31 -18.78 -31.26 -3.47
N GLY A 32 -19.32 -31.82 -4.57
CA GLY A 32 -19.28 -33.26 -4.82
C GLY A 32 -17.87 -33.83 -4.97
N LEU A 33 -16.99 -33.12 -5.69
CA LEU A 33 -15.58 -33.52 -5.84
C LEU A 33 -14.81 -33.39 -4.51
N VAL A 34 -15.06 -32.35 -3.72
CA VAL A 34 -14.50 -32.21 -2.38
C VAL A 34 -14.92 -33.33 -1.46
N GLY A 35 -16.22 -33.69 -1.49
CA GLY A 35 -16.75 -34.80 -0.71
C GLY A 35 -16.18 -36.20 -1.07
N SER A 36 -15.60 -36.36 -2.28
CA SER A 36 -14.91 -37.59 -2.70
C SER A 36 -13.47 -37.70 -2.17
N ILE A 37 -12.92 -36.66 -1.59
CA ILE A 37 -11.57 -36.67 -1.02
C ILE A 37 -11.59 -37.29 0.37
N SER A 38 -10.84 -38.39 0.54
CA SER A 38 -10.68 -39.04 1.85
C SER A 38 -9.94 -38.10 2.83
N ASN A 39 -10.38 -38.11 4.10
CA ASN A 39 -9.78 -37.32 5.19
C ASN A 39 -9.89 -35.81 5.03
N ILE A 40 -10.89 -35.30 4.29
CA ILE A 40 -11.16 -33.90 4.22
C ILE A 40 -12.09 -33.48 5.38
N GLU A 41 -11.78 -32.38 6.01
CA GLU A 41 -12.52 -31.85 7.15
C GLU A 41 -12.99 -30.42 6.86
N TRP A 42 -14.08 -30.01 7.51
CA TRP A 42 -14.57 -28.63 7.45
C TRP A 42 -14.12 -27.84 8.65
N SER A 43 -13.40 -26.74 8.44
CA SER A 43 -13.06 -25.81 9.51
C SER A 43 -14.10 -24.70 9.60
N LYS A 44 -14.77 -24.61 10.76
CA LYS A 44 -15.67 -23.49 11.08
C LYS A 44 -14.89 -22.17 11.27
N GLU A 45 -13.66 -22.23 11.77
CA GLU A 45 -12.82 -21.06 12.01
C GLU A 45 -12.40 -20.39 10.70
N PHE A 46 -11.98 -21.19 9.70
CA PHE A 46 -11.52 -20.72 8.40
C PHE A 46 -12.61 -20.69 7.33
N ASN A 47 -13.78 -21.23 7.65
CA ASN A 47 -14.93 -21.36 6.73
C ASN A 47 -14.52 -21.97 5.37
N MET A 48 -13.79 -23.10 5.43
CA MET A 48 -13.36 -23.85 4.26
C MET A 48 -12.98 -25.30 4.60
N TYR A 49 -12.99 -26.16 3.60
CA TYR A 49 -12.49 -27.51 3.70
C TYR A 49 -10.97 -27.53 3.80
N HIS A 50 -10.42 -28.48 4.54
CA HIS A 50 -8.98 -28.64 4.69
C HIS A 50 -8.54 -30.08 4.90
N LEU A 51 -7.25 -30.34 4.65
CA LEU A 51 -6.58 -31.61 4.93
C LEU A 51 -5.10 -31.36 5.24
N PRO A 52 -4.40 -32.29 5.93
CA PRO A 52 -2.99 -32.11 6.26
C PRO A 52 -2.11 -31.85 5.05
N ASN A 53 -1.16 -30.91 5.18
CA ASN A 53 -0.28 -30.50 4.09
C ASN A 53 0.87 -31.51 3.92
N ASN A 54 0.68 -32.48 3.02
CA ASN A 54 1.69 -33.43 2.59
C ASN A 54 1.61 -33.66 1.07
N LYS A 55 2.65 -34.30 0.50
CA LYS A 55 2.73 -34.55 -0.95
C LYS A 55 1.60 -35.45 -1.47
N ALA A 56 1.16 -36.43 -0.66
CA ALA A 56 0.09 -37.34 -1.03
C ALA A 56 -1.25 -36.62 -1.15
N ASN A 57 -1.62 -35.81 -0.15
CA ASN A 57 -2.85 -35.02 -0.14
C ASN A 57 -2.85 -33.96 -1.24
N LEU A 58 -1.71 -33.33 -1.49
CA LEU A 58 -1.58 -32.38 -2.58
C LEU A 58 -1.77 -33.07 -3.94
N GLY A 59 -1.16 -34.24 -4.14
CA GLY A 59 -1.35 -35.06 -5.33
C GLY A 59 -2.82 -35.52 -5.52
N LEU A 60 -3.49 -35.88 -4.42
CA LEU A 60 -4.90 -36.23 -4.41
C LEU A 60 -5.79 -35.07 -4.87
N ILE A 61 -5.56 -33.86 -4.34
CA ILE A 61 -6.28 -32.65 -4.78
C ILE A 61 -6.13 -32.46 -6.30
N PHE A 62 -4.89 -32.46 -6.81
CA PHE A 62 -4.67 -32.29 -8.26
C PHE A 62 -5.30 -33.38 -9.11
N LYS A 63 -5.32 -34.64 -8.64
CA LYS A 63 -5.94 -35.75 -9.32
C LYS A 63 -7.47 -35.60 -9.36
N THR A 64 -8.09 -35.26 -8.23
CA THR A 64 -9.55 -35.16 -8.09
C THR A 64 -10.15 -34.03 -8.95
N PHE A 65 -9.48 -32.89 -9.03
CA PHE A 65 -9.98 -31.72 -9.78
C PHE A 65 -9.48 -31.64 -11.23
N LYS A 66 -8.66 -32.58 -11.68
CA LYS A 66 -8.06 -32.59 -13.02
C LYS A 66 -9.15 -32.62 -14.10
N GLY A 67 -9.13 -31.62 -14.98
CA GLY A 67 -10.06 -31.50 -16.11
C GLY A 67 -11.39 -30.81 -15.80
N GLU A 68 -11.82 -30.75 -14.54
CA GLU A 68 -13.13 -30.21 -14.13
C GLU A 68 -13.05 -28.81 -13.51
N VAL A 69 -11.97 -28.54 -12.76
CA VAL A 69 -11.83 -27.30 -11.95
C VAL A 69 -10.42 -26.74 -12.10
N TRP A 70 -10.31 -25.44 -12.27
CA TRP A 70 -9.01 -24.74 -12.24
C TRP A 70 -8.49 -24.61 -10.81
N ILE A 71 -7.29 -25.14 -10.54
CA ILE A 71 -6.64 -25.03 -9.24
C ILE A 71 -5.71 -23.81 -9.24
N ASN A 72 -6.05 -22.78 -8.49
CA ASN A 72 -5.21 -21.62 -8.27
C ASN A 72 -4.26 -21.88 -7.10
N GLY A 73 -3.03 -22.30 -7.42
CA GLY A 73 -1.96 -22.54 -6.45
C GLY A 73 -0.97 -21.39 -6.32
N ASN A 74 -1.19 -20.23 -6.97
CA ASN A 74 -0.23 -19.12 -7.03
C ASN A 74 0.23 -18.63 -5.65
N TYR A 75 -0.61 -18.72 -4.63
CA TYR A 75 -0.28 -18.36 -3.24
C TYR A 75 0.29 -19.54 -2.45
N PHE A 76 0.02 -20.76 -2.87
CA PHE A 76 0.42 -21.97 -2.19
C PHE A 76 1.84 -22.40 -2.55
N PHE A 77 2.22 -22.29 -3.84
CA PHE A 77 3.54 -22.66 -4.34
C PHE A 77 4.55 -21.51 -4.37
N SER A 78 4.11 -20.27 -4.16
CA SER A 78 5.08 -19.21 -4.00
C SER A 78 5.85 -19.46 -2.69
N GLU A 79 7.16 -19.66 -2.76
CA GLU A 79 8.08 -19.58 -1.63
C GLU A 79 8.10 -18.16 -1.03
N ARG A 80 6.95 -17.54 -0.87
CA ARG A 80 6.86 -16.39 0.00
C ARG A 80 7.08 -16.94 1.40
N LYS A 81 8.33 -16.81 1.89
CA LYS A 81 8.57 -16.72 3.33
C LYS A 81 7.40 -15.94 3.87
N LEU A 82 6.60 -16.57 4.75
CA LEU A 82 5.60 -15.84 5.53
C LEU A 82 6.40 -14.69 6.14
N ARG A 83 6.37 -13.53 5.49
CA ARG A 83 6.87 -12.33 6.11
C ARG A 83 5.96 -12.19 7.30
N ASN A 84 6.55 -12.33 8.48
CA ASN A 84 5.96 -11.78 9.68
C ASN A 84 5.68 -10.32 9.33
N GLU A 85 4.47 -10.00 8.90
CA GLU A 85 4.07 -8.66 8.44
C GLU A 85 4.14 -7.64 9.58
N ASN A 86 4.63 -8.03 10.75
CA ASN A 86 4.66 -7.24 11.98
C ASN A 86 6.01 -7.16 12.67
N SER A 87 7.11 -7.46 12.04
CA SER A 87 8.33 -6.79 12.47
C SER A 87 8.34 -5.43 11.77
N ASP A 88 7.89 -4.39 12.46
CA ASP A 88 8.19 -3.04 12.06
C ASP A 88 9.71 -2.99 11.84
N ILE A 89 10.12 -2.77 10.59
CA ILE A 89 11.53 -2.60 10.25
C ILE A 89 11.90 -1.21 10.76
N ASP A 90 12.19 -1.16 12.04
CA ASP A 90 12.65 0.00 12.78
C ASP A 90 14.19 0.00 12.88
N VAL A 91 14.73 0.97 13.60
CA VAL A 91 16.17 1.04 13.88
C VAL A 91 16.65 -0.20 14.63
N GLY A 92 15.86 -0.70 15.59
CA GLY A 92 16.19 -1.89 16.36
C GLY A 92 16.29 -3.16 15.51
N TRP A 93 15.48 -3.28 14.47
CA TRP A 93 15.58 -4.37 13.52
C TRP A 93 16.92 -4.32 12.76
N PHE A 94 17.35 -3.13 12.31
CA PHE A 94 18.62 -2.96 11.60
C PHE A 94 19.83 -3.32 12.48
N ARG A 95 19.79 -3.03 13.77
CA ARG A 95 20.84 -3.41 14.73
C ARG A 95 20.95 -4.93 14.93
N ARG A 96 19.81 -5.65 14.96
CA ARG A 96 19.76 -7.08 15.27
C ARG A 96 19.86 -8.02 14.09
N ARG A 97 19.82 -7.51 12.86
CA ARG A 97 19.88 -8.37 11.67
C ARG A 97 21.24 -9.05 11.50
N LYS A 98 21.21 -10.32 11.12
CA LYS A 98 22.42 -11.07 10.76
C LYS A 98 22.73 -10.83 9.28
N LEU A 99 23.95 -10.41 8.98
CA LEU A 99 24.43 -10.15 7.63
C LEU A 99 25.72 -10.96 7.39
N LYS A 100 26.14 -11.03 6.13
CA LYS A 100 27.41 -11.61 5.77
C LYS A 100 28.55 -10.77 6.40
N PRO A 101 29.67 -11.40 6.86
CA PRO A 101 30.77 -10.69 7.52
C PRO A 101 31.35 -9.53 6.69
N GLU A 102 31.34 -9.69 5.38
CA GLU A 102 31.91 -8.70 4.43
C GLU A 102 30.98 -7.51 4.17
N TYR A 103 29.73 -7.52 4.68
CA TYR A 103 28.76 -6.46 4.41
C TYR A 103 28.86 -5.35 5.44
N LYS A 104 29.25 -4.14 5.00
CA LYS A 104 29.28 -2.96 5.85
C LYS A 104 27.88 -2.49 6.20
N THR A 105 27.58 -2.37 7.49
CA THR A 105 26.33 -1.82 8.02
C THR A 105 26.45 -0.33 8.25
N CYS A 106 25.31 0.37 8.36
CA CYS A 106 25.30 1.74 8.82
C CYS A 106 26.00 1.89 10.17
N PRO A 107 26.83 2.93 10.37
CA PRO A 107 27.39 3.28 11.68
C PRO A 107 26.29 3.46 12.73
N GLU A 108 26.62 3.16 14.01
CA GLU A 108 25.64 3.28 15.08
C GLU A 108 25.15 4.72 15.26
N GLU A 109 26.02 5.70 15.05
CA GLU A 109 25.67 7.13 15.09
C GLU A 109 24.61 7.50 14.06
N TYR A 110 24.65 6.87 12.88
CA TYR A 110 23.63 7.05 11.83
C TYR A 110 22.27 6.54 12.29
N LEU A 111 22.25 5.34 12.87
CA LEU A 111 21.04 4.71 13.37
C LEU A 111 20.46 5.48 14.58
N ALA A 112 21.31 5.85 15.54
CA ALA A 112 20.94 6.63 16.71
C ALA A 112 20.34 8.01 16.31
N LYS A 113 20.93 8.66 15.29
CA LYS A 113 20.42 9.95 14.81
C LYS A 113 19.04 9.84 14.16
N LEU A 114 18.78 8.77 13.38
CA LEU A 114 17.45 8.49 12.84
C LEU A 114 16.41 8.26 13.95
N GLU A 115 16.81 7.59 15.03
CA GLU A 115 15.95 7.29 16.18
C GLU A 115 15.65 8.56 16.99
N ILE A 116 16.66 9.36 17.35
CA ILE A 116 16.51 10.63 18.07
C ILE A 116 15.61 11.61 17.31
N LEU A 117 15.76 11.70 15.99
CA LEU A 117 14.94 12.55 15.13
C LEU A 117 13.56 11.94 14.82
N ARG A 118 13.24 10.77 15.40
CA ARG A 118 11.96 10.07 15.24
C ARG A 118 11.52 9.90 13.80
N TYR A 119 12.44 9.54 12.92
CA TYR A 119 12.09 9.23 11.54
C TYR A 119 11.13 8.04 11.45
N SER A 120 10.17 8.10 10.53
CA SER A 120 9.25 6.98 10.30
C SER A 120 10.00 5.72 9.86
N ASN A 121 9.49 4.52 10.22
CA ASN A 121 10.09 3.24 9.85
C ASN A 121 10.34 3.10 8.33
N ASN A 122 9.45 3.66 7.49
CA ASN A 122 9.66 3.68 6.05
C ASN A 122 10.84 4.56 5.65
N THR A 123 11.03 5.70 6.31
CA THR A 123 12.17 6.59 6.07
C THR A 123 13.46 5.94 6.56
N VAL A 124 13.46 5.35 7.77
CA VAL A 124 14.59 4.58 8.31
C VAL A 124 15.01 3.49 7.32
N LYS A 125 14.08 2.65 6.88
CA LYS A 125 14.35 1.60 5.90
C LYS A 125 14.98 2.13 4.62
N ALA A 126 14.45 3.21 4.11
CA ALA A 126 14.92 3.78 2.87
C ALA A 126 16.32 4.40 3.02
N TYR A 127 16.55 5.16 4.08
CA TYR A 127 17.83 5.81 4.35
C TYR A 127 18.92 4.79 4.63
N VAL A 128 18.67 3.80 5.50
CA VAL A 128 19.64 2.75 5.82
C VAL A 128 19.99 1.95 4.56
N ASN A 129 18.99 1.47 3.81
CA ASN A 129 19.28 0.67 2.61
C ASN A 129 20.05 1.46 1.54
N CYS A 130 19.73 2.74 1.33
CA CYS A 130 20.46 3.58 0.37
C CYS A 130 21.88 3.87 0.84
N PHE A 131 22.06 4.19 2.13
CA PHE A 131 23.38 4.49 2.66
C PHE A 131 24.26 3.25 2.72
N GLU A 132 23.73 2.10 3.09
CA GLU A 132 24.49 0.85 3.03
C GLU A 132 24.88 0.43 1.61
N SER A 133 23.99 0.66 0.64
CA SER A 133 24.35 0.47 -0.77
C SER A 133 25.54 1.35 -1.18
N PHE A 134 25.59 2.59 -0.69
CA PHE A 134 26.67 3.53 -0.92
C PHE A 134 27.99 3.08 -0.26
N ILE A 135 28.00 2.80 1.04
CA ILE A 135 29.23 2.39 1.74
C ILE A 135 29.74 1.03 1.29
N ASN A 136 28.88 0.14 0.81
CA ASN A 136 29.27 -1.14 0.22
C ASN A 136 29.78 -1.01 -1.23
N HIS A 137 29.50 0.09 -1.90
CA HIS A 137 30.12 0.42 -3.18
C HIS A 137 31.57 0.85 -2.99
N PHE A 138 31.87 1.60 -1.92
CA PHE A 138 33.20 2.05 -1.54
C PHE A 138 33.79 1.21 -0.37
N ARG A 139 33.83 -0.13 -0.55
CA ARG A 139 34.16 -1.06 0.55
C ARG A 139 35.47 -0.77 1.25
N GLU A 140 36.50 -0.36 0.51
CA GLU A 140 37.83 -0.17 1.04
C GLU A 140 38.09 1.25 1.54
N THR A 141 37.20 2.18 1.22
CA THR A 141 37.32 3.59 1.59
C THR A 141 36.53 3.87 2.86
N ASP A 142 37.09 4.69 3.73
CA ASP A 142 36.35 5.28 4.85
C ASP A 142 35.30 6.24 4.28
N PRO A 143 34.02 6.12 4.64
CA PRO A 143 32.97 7.02 4.14
C PRO A 143 33.27 8.50 4.33
N ILE A 144 33.99 8.91 5.38
CA ILE A 144 34.37 10.31 5.62
C ILE A 144 35.32 10.85 4.56
N LYS A 145 36.15 9.99 3.97
CA LYS A 145 37.19 10.36 2.98
C LYS A 145 36.65 10.46 1.55
N ILE A 146 35.44 9.93 1.28
CA ILE A 146 34.84 9.96 -0.05
C ILE A 146 34.52 11.40 -0.44
N ASP A 147 35.00 11.85 -1.57
CA ASP A 147 34.83 13.21 -2.05
C ASP A 147 33.51 13.42 -2.85
N GLU A 148 33.26 14.66 -3.26
CA GLU A 148 32.04 15.03 -3.98
C GLU A 148 32.00 14.44 -5.40
N ASN A 149 33.15 14.24 -6.04
CA ASN A 149 33.23 13.68 -7.39
C ASN A 149 32.92 12.19 -7.34
N GLU A 150 33.49 11.47 -6.38
CA GLU A 150 33.17 10.06 -6.13
C GLU A 150 31.68 9.84 -5.84
N ILE A 151 31.06 10.73 -5.05
CA ILE A 151 29.61 10.67 -4.81
C ILE A 151 28.83 10.94 -6.08
N ARG A 152 29.24 11.91 -6.89
CA ARG A 152 28.62 12.20 -8.20
C ARG A 152 28.71 11.00 -9.14
N ASP A 153 29.89 10.36 -9.21
CA ASP A 153 30.11 9.16 -10.04
C ASP A 153 29.24 7.99 -9.58
N TYR A 154 29.10 7.80 -8.27
CA TYR A 154 28.19 6.80 -7.72
C TYR A 154 26.73 7.07 -8.14
N LEU A 155 26.26 8.33 -8.07
CA LEU A 155 24.91 8.69 -8.50
C LEU A 155 24.73 8.51 -10.02
N LEU A 156 25.72 8.86 -10.82
CA LEU A 156 25.75 8.62 -12.28
C LEU A 156 25.67 7.12 -12.59
N LYS A 157 26.40 6.29 -11.84
CA LYS A 157 26.31 4.83 -11.94
C LYS A 157 24.87 4.34 -11.68
N LEU A 158 24.20 4.82 -10.63
CA LEU A 158 22.81 4.44 -10.35
C LEU A 158 21.87 4.81 -11.51
N ILE A 159 22.07 5.98 -12.14
CA ILE A 159 21.29 6.42 -13.30
C ILE A 159 21.54 5.49 -14.50
N ARG A 160 22.81 5.15 -14.77
CA ARG A 160 23.19 4.24 -15.87
C ARG A 160 22.69 2.81 -15.65
N GLU A 161 22.56 2.38 -14.40
CA GLU A 161 21.91 1.12 -14.00
C GLU A 161 20.37 1.16 -14.13
N GLY A 162 19.79 2.27 -14.60
CA GLY A 162 18.32 2.42 -14.78
C GLY A 162 17.54 2.58 -13.48
N LYS A 163 18.18 3.00 -12.38
CA LYS A 163 17.45 3.32 -11.14
C LYS A 163 16.54 4.53 -11.36
N SER A 164 15.38 4.54 -10.69
CA SER A 164 14.43 5.65 -10.82
C SER A 164 14.99 6.96 -10.23
N ASP A 165 14.58 8.11 -10.79
CA ASP A 165 14.91 9.46 -10.25
C ASP A 165 14.60 9.57 -8.75
N SER A 166 13.54 8.90 -8.30
CA SER A 166 13.16 8.87 -6.88
C SER A 166 14.20 8.12 -6.04
N TYR A 167 14.73 7.01 -6.54
CA TYR A 167 15.76 6.23 -5.85
C TYR A 167 17.07 7.01 -5.78
N VAL A 168 17.50 7.62 -6.88
CA VAL A 168 18.72 8.46 -6.93
C VAL A 168 18.61 9.63 -5.95
N ASN A 169 17.47 10.34 -5.92
CA ASN A 169 17.23 11.41 -4.95
C ASN A 169 17.22 10.91 -3.50
N GLN A 170 16.73 9.71 -3.25
CA GLN A 170 16.70 9.09 -1.92
C GLN A 170 18.11 8.68 -1.48
N SER A 171 18.92 8.13 -2.40
CA SER A 171 20.34 7.83 -2.16
C SER A 171 21.11 9.10 -1.80
N LEU A 172 20.97 10.17 -2.57
CA LEU A 172 21.59 11.45 -2.26
C LEU A 172 21.15 11.99 -0.88
N ASN A 173 19.86 11.92 -0.55
CA ASN A 173 19.38 12.37 0.75
C ASN A 173 19.96 11.54 1.91
N SER A 174 20.13 10.23 1.74
CA SER A 174 20.70 9.36 2.75
C SER A 174 22.21 9.61 2.95
N ILE A 175 22.93 9.92 1.87
CA ILE A 175 24.33 10.33 1.90
C ILE A 175 24.48 11.69 2.60
N LYS A 176 23.67 12.68 2.19
CA LYS A 176 23.64 14.01 2.84
C LYS A 176 23.34 13.91 4.33
N PHE A 177 22.42 13.06 4.72
CA PHE A 177 22.10 12.81 6.13
C PHE A 177 23.31 12.36 6.93
N TYR A 178 24.15 11.48 6.36
CA TYR A 178 25.40 11.06 7.01
C TYR A 178 26.36 12.22 7.23
N TYR A 179 26.68 12.96 6.17
CA TYR A 179 27.68 14.01 6.28
C TYR A 179 27.17 15.26 7.04
N GLU A 180 25.98 15.73 6.71
CA GLU A 180 25.46 17.00 7.24
C GLU A 180 24.84 16.83 8.64
N VAL A 181 24.08 15.76 8.88
CA VAL A 181 23.30 15.61 10.10
C VAL A 181 23.99 14.73 11.13
N VAL A 182 24.64 13.64 10.71
CA VAL A 182 25.37 12.75 11.63
C VAL A 182 26.73 13.33 12.00
N ASN A 183 27.52 13.74 10.99
CA ASN A 183 28.88 14.26 11.21
C ASN A 183 28.95 15.78 11.38
N GLY A 184 27.83 16.51 11.27
CA GLY A 184 27.80 17.97 11.47
C GLY A 184 28.61 18.76 10.45
N MET A 185 28.94 18.16 9.30
CA MET A 185 29.68 18.86 8.26
C MET A 185 28.82 19.94 7.61
N PRO A 186 29.37 21.14 7.33
CA PRO A 186 28.62 22.18 6.63
C PRO A 186 28.18 21.69 5.25
N ASN A 187 27.11 22.24 4.73
CA ASN A 187 26.48 21.92 3.43
C ASN A 187 27.52 21.72 2.31
N ARG A 188 28.06 20.54 2.21
CA ARG A 188 29.12 20.16 1.26
C ARG A 188 28.58 19.84 -0.13
N PHE A 189 27.25 19.59 -0.24
CA PHE A 189 26.67 18.97 -1.43
C PHE A 189 25.78 19.93 -2.24
N TYR A 190 26.04 21.24 -2.21
CA TYR A 190 25.30 22.21 -3.05
C TYR A 190 25.55 22.00 -4.55
N SER A 191 26.71 21.49 -4.92
CA SER A 191 27.10 21.30 -6.32
C SER A 191 26.61 19.99 -6.95
N ILE A 192 26.00 19.09 -6.16
CA ILE A 192 25.51 17.82 -6.73
C ILE A 192 24.12 18.04 -7.34
N GLU A 193 24.06 17.92 -8.67
CA GLU A 193 22.83 18.06 -9.43
C GLU A 193 21.84 16.95 -9.08
N ARG A 194 20.56 17.34 -9.04
CA ARG A 194 19.47 16.39 -8.82
C ARG A 194 18.75 16.10 -10.13
N PRO A 195 18.31 14.84 -10.37
CA PRO A 195 17.43 14.56 -11.48
C PRO A 195 16.23 15.53 -11.47
N ARG A 196 15.98 16.18 -12.61
CA ARG A 196 14.85 17.10 -12.74
C ARG A 196 13.54 16.33 -12.61
N LYS A 197 12.70 16.73 -11.65
CA LYS A 197 11.37 16.12 -11.50
C LYS A 197 10.52 16.43 -12.70
N LYS A 198 10.20 15.41 -13.49
CA LYS A 198 9.19 15.54 -14.54
C LYS A 198 7.85 15.85 -13.91
N LYS A 199 7.27 17.02 -14.21
CA LYS A 199 5.90 17.35 -13.80
C LYS A 199 4.96 16.44 -14.58
N ARG A 200 4.34 15.49 -13.89
CA ARG A 200 3.28 14.64 -14.48
C ARG A 200 1.95 15.14 -13.94
N LEU A 201 0.97 15.25 -14.81
CA LEU A 201 -0.40 15.50 -14.39
C LEU A 201 -0.88 14.31 -13.54
N PRO A 202 -1.66 14.57 -12.50
CA PRO A 202 -2.23 13.49 -11.69
C PRO A 202 -3.18 12.62 -12.53
N ASN A 203 -3.06 11.31 -12.39
CA ASN A 203 -4.00 10.38 -12.98
C ASN A 203 -5.31 10.46 -12.22
N VAL A 204 -6.35 10.94 -12.86
CA VAL A 204 -7.71 11.09 -12.32
C VAL A 204 -8.59 10.00 -12.92
N LEU A 205 -9.47 9.44 -12.11
CA LEU A 205 -10.54 8.54 -12.52
C LEU A 205 -11.80 9.38 -12.77
N SER A 206 -12.55 9.06 -13.79
CA SER A 206 -13.86 9.65 -14.00
C SER A 206 -14.84 9.24 -12.88
N LYS A 207 -15.91 10.00 -12.72
CA LYS A 207 -16.97 9.67 -11.73
C LYS A 207 -17.59 8.30 -12.00
N ASN A 208 -17.79 7.94 -13.27
CA ASN A 208 -18.32 6.64 -13.66
C ASN A 208 -17.36 5.49 -13.34
N GLU A 209 -16.04 5.66 -13.59
CA GLU A 209 -15.04 4.67 -13.19
C GLU A 209 -15.05 4.42 -11.68
N ILE A 210 -15.19 5.48 -10.88
CA ILE A 210 -15.25 5.34 -9.42
C ILE A 210 -16.52 4.63 -8.95
N LEU A 211 -17.66 4.97 -9.51
CA LEU A 211 -18.92 4.28 -9.22
C LEU A 211 -18.83 2.81 -9.61
N GLY A 212 -18.29 2.50 -10.79
CA GLY A 212 -18.04 1.12 -11.21
C GLY A 212 -17.13 0.35 -10.26
N ILE A 213 -16.06 0.98 -9.73
CA ILE A 213 -15.19 0.35 -8.72
C ILE A 213 -15.98 0.02 -7.44
N ILE A 214 -16.79 0.97 -6.94
CA ILE A 214 -17.59 0.81 -5.72
C ILE A 214 -18.63 -0.31 -5.90
N GLU A 215 -19.35 -0.32 -7.01
CA GLU A 215 -20.37 -1.31 -7.33
C GLU A 215 -19.79 -2.72 -7.46
N ASN A 216 -18.61 -2.86 -8.06
CA ASN A 216 -17.91 -4.13 -8.19
C ASN A 216 -17.13 -4.55 -6.93
N THR A 217 -17.32 -3.84 -5.79
CA THR A 217 -16.74 -4.18 -4.49
C THR A 217 -17.81 -4.80 -3.59
N ASN A 218 -18.02 -6.12 -3.68
CA ASN A 218 -19.13 -6.81 -3.02
C ASN A 218 -18.99 -6.88 -1.49
N ASN A 219 -17.79 -7.05 -0.96
CA ASN A 219 -17.58 -7.11 0.48
C ASN A 219 -17.77 -5.73 1.11
N ILE A 220 -18.65 -5.64 2.12
CA ILE A 220 -19.03 -4.35 2.74
C ILE A 220 -17.85 -3.61 3.36
N LYS A 221 -16.91 -4.30 4.01
CA LYS A 221 -15.68 -3.72 4.56
C LYS A 221 -14.82 -3.11 3.44
N HIS A 222 -14.64 -3.85 2.35
CA HIS A 222 -13.85 -3.38 1.21
C HIS A 222 -14.51 -2.19 0.52
N ARG A 223 -15.84 -2.19 0.41
CA ARG A 223 -16.61 -1.06 -0.14
C ARG A 223 -16.42 0.20 0.70
N CYS A 224 -16.53 0.11 2.02
CA CYS A 224 -16.26 1.22 2.92
C CYS A 224 -14.84 1.78 2.79
N ILE A 225 -13.85 0.90 2.59
CA ILE A 225 -12.45 1.29 2.34
C ILE A 225 -12.34 2.15 1.07
N VAL A 226 -12.91 1.69 -0.05
CA VAL A 226 -12.89 2.41 -1.34
C VAL A 226 -13.63 3.74 -1.23
N GLU A 227 -14.81 3.73 -0.64
CA GLU A 227 -15.63 4.92 -0.45
C GLU A 227 -14.94 6.00 0.38
N LEU A 228 -14.34 5.64 1.53
CA LEU A 228 -13.63 6.61 2.36
C LEU A 228 -12.37 7.17 1.67
N LEU A 229 -11.64 6.35 0.92
CA LEU A 229 -10.50 6.84 0.15
C LEU A 229 -10.89 7.89 -0.88
N TYR A 230 -12.06 7.71 -1.52
CA TYR A 230 -12.57 8.66 -2.49
C TYR A 230 -13.36 9.79 -1.83
N SER A 231 -14.47 9.49 -1.11
CA SER A 231 -15.42 10.50 -0.66
C SER A 231 -14.89 11.42 0.45
N SER A 232 -13.86 10.97 1.18
CA SER A 232 -13.20 11.76 2.23
C SER A 232 -11.76 12.14 1.87
N GLY A 233 -11.27 11.72 0.71
CA GLY A 233 -9.93 12.04 0.21
C GLY A 233 -8.78 11.56 1.11
N LEU A 234 -8.95 10.44 1.81
CA LEU A 234 -7.96 9.93 2.76
C LEU A 234 -6.68 9.43 2.09
N ARG A 235 -5.54 9.64 2.75
CA ARG A 235 -4.34 8.89 2.43
C ARG A 235 -4.50 7.45 2.92
N ARG A 236 -3.90 6.48 2.22
CA ARG A 236 -3.97 5.07 2.61
C ARG A 236 -3.58 4.83 4.08
N ASN A 237 -2.52 5.45 4.54
CA ASN A 237 -2.08 5.28 5.93
C ASN A 237 -3.06 5.93 6.93
N GLU A 238 -3.66 7.07 6.59
CA GLU A 238 -4.68 7.70 7.40
C GLU A 238 -5.91 6.79 7.55
N LEU A 239 -6.37 6.19 6.46
CA LEU A 239 -7.47 5.20 6.48
C LEU A 239 -7.16 4.03 7.43
N LEU A 240 -5.92 3.54 7.41
CA LEU A 240 -5.50 2.39 8.22
C LEU A 240 -5.38 2.71 9.71
N GLU A 241 -5.17 3.98 10.08
CA GLU A 241 -5.09 4.45 11.47
C GLU A 241 -6.44 4.87 12.04
N LEU A 242 -7.50 4.97 11.21
CA LEU A 242 -8.82 5.36 11.70
C LEU A 242 -9.31 4.43 12.79
N LYS A 243 -9.93 5.01 13.80
CA LYS A 243 -10.67 4.31 14.86
C LYS A 243 -12.17 4.52 14.67
N PRO A 244 -13.03 3.63 15.19
CA PRO A 244 -14.48 3.85 15.14
C PRO A 244 -14.91 5.22 15.71
N ALA A 245 -14.25 5.69 16.77
CA ALA A 245 -14.50 6.99 17.40
C ALA A 245 -14.09 8.21 16.54
N ASP A 246 -13.41 8.01 15.41
CA ASP A 246 -13.03 9.10 14.50
C ASP A 246 -14.14 9.42 13.48
N ILE A 247 -15.22 8.64 13.47
CA ILE A 247 -16.40 8.86 12.62
C ILE A 247 -17.43 9.68 13.41
N ASP A 248 -17.53 10.96 13.10
CA ASP A 248 -18.56 11.83 13.65
C ASP A 248 -19.80 11.84 12.74
N SER A 249 -20.76 10.98 13.08
CA SER A 249 -22.01 10.84 12.30
C SER A 249 -22.93 12.03 12.45
N ASN A 250 -22.85 12.80 13.55
CA ASN A 250 -23.71 13.96 13.78
C ASN A 250 -23.27 15.16 12.95
N ARG A 251 -21.95 15.39 12.89
CA ARG A 251 -21.37 16.48 12.11
C ARG A 251 -21.06 16.08 10.67
N MET A 252 -21.26 14.82 10.30
CA MET A 252 -20.89 14.26 8.99
C MET A 252 -19.41 14.50 8.65
N MET A 253 -18.53 14.21 9.60
CA MET A 253 -17.08 14.44 9.49
C MET A 253 -16.29 13.18 9.86
N VAL A 254 -15.07 13.09 9.31
CA VAL A 254 -14.07 12.10 9.69
C VAL A 254 -12.87 12.85 10.29
N ARG A 255 -12.49 12.49 11.51
CA ARG A 255 -11.31 13.04 12.19
C ARG A 255 -10.07 12.26 11.81
N ILE A 256 -9.06 12.93 11.30
CA ILE A 256 -7.76 12.37 10.98
C ILE A 256 -6.78 12.82 12.04
N ARG A 257 -6.30 11.87 12.83
CA ARG A 257 -5.29 12.13 13.87
C ARG A 257 -3.90 11.98 13.29
N GLN A 258 -2.97 12.84 13.71
CA GLN A 258 -1.55 12.76 13.36
C GLN A 258 -1.28 12.56 11.86
N GLY A 259 -1.95 13.34 11.02
CA GLY A 259 -1.70 13.38 9.59
C GLY A 259 -0.24 13.70 9.27
N LYS A 260 0.13 13.80 7.99
CA LYS A 260 1.50 14.18 7.58
C LYS A 260 1.90 15.50 8.26
N GLY A 261 2.98 15.48 9.06
CA GLY A 261 3.43 16.61 9.87
C GLY A 261 2.78 16.70 11.25
N ASN A 262 2.21 15.60 11.75
CA ASN A 262 1.63 15.46 13.10
C ASN A 262 0.47 16.44 13.40
N LYS A 263 -0.29 16.85 12.37
CA LYS A 263 -1.44 17.75 12.50
C LYS A 263 -2.75 17.00 12.33
N ASP A 264 -3.67 17.24 13.26
CA ASP A 264 -5.05 16.76 13.15
C ASP A 264 -5.80 17.58 12.09
N ARG A 265 -6.74 16.93 11.39
CA ARG A 265 -7.69 17.60 10.50
C ARG A 265 -9.03 16.90 10.46
N LEU A 266 -10.03 17.62 10.03
CA LEU A 266 -11.35 17.08 9.72
C LEU A 266 -11.52 16.99 8.19
N THR A 267 -12.24 15.96 7.74
CA THR A 267 -12.68 15.85 6.35
C THR A 267 -14.14 15.40 6.29
N ILE A 268 -14.76 15.53 5.13
CA ILE A 268 -16.19 15.24 4.95
C ILE A 268 -16.47 13.74 4.99
N LEU A 269 -17.66 13.38 5.49
CA LEU A 269 -18.22 12.03 5.47
C LEU A 269 -19.47 12.02 4.60
N GLY A 270 -19.48 11.23 3.53
CA GLY A 270 -20.63 11.10 2.65
C GLY A 270 -21.79 10.34 3.30
N LYS A 271 -23.05 10.74 3.02
CA LYS A 271 -24.24 10.06 3.56
C LYS A 271 -24.28 8.56 3.22
N ASN A 272 -24.00 8.19 1.97
CA ASN A 272 -23.98 6.80 1.53
C ASN A 272 -22.83 6.02 2.22
N THR A 273 -21.66 6.63 2.34
CA THR A 273 -20.51 6.05 3.06
C THR A 273 -20.88 5.78 4.52
N LEU A 274 -21.56 6.71 5.21
CA LEU A 274 -22.01 6.50 6.58
C LEU A 274 -23.03 5.34 6.67
N LYS A 275 -23.96 5.22 5.71
CA LYS A 275 -24.91 4.10 5.65
C LYS A 275 -24.17 2.76 5.57
N HIS A 276 -23.17 2.63 4.68
CA HIS A 276 -22.37 1.42 4.52
C HIS A 276 -21.49 1.16 5.74
N LEU A 277 -20.91 2.20 6.34
CA LEU A 277 -20.13 2.05 7.58
C LEU A 277 -20.97 1.52 8.74
N ARG A 278 -22.24 1.94 8.87
CA ARG A 278 -23.16 1.39 9.88
C ARG A 278 -23.47 -0.09 9.66
N LEU A 279 -23.66 -0.52 8.40
CA LEU A 279 -23.82 -1.94 8.05
C LEU A 279 -22.55 -2.72 8.39
N TYR A 280 -21.41 -2.23 7.96
CA TYR A 280 -20.11 -2.81 8.27
C TYR A 280 -19.89 -2.94 9.79
N TYR A 281 -20.18 -1.87 10.56
CA TYR A 281 -20.01 -1.87 12.01
C TYR A 281 -20.90 -2.90 12.72
N ARG A 282 -22.13 -3.09 12.27
CA ARG A 282 -23.04 -4.10 12.82
C ARG A 282 -22.53 -5.52 12.60
N GLU A 283 -21.94 -5.78 11.43
CA GLU A 283 -21.44 -7.11 11.05
C GLU A 283 -20.09 -7.44 11.69
N TYR A 284 -19.13 -6.52 11.65
CA TYR A 284 -17.73 -6.78 12.04
C TYR A 284 -17.37 -6.31 13.45
N LYS A 285 -18.11 -5.38 14.04
CA LYS A 285 -17.93 -4.81 15.38
C LYS A 285 -16.46 -4.46 15.70
N PRO A 286 -15.77 -3.65 14.89
CA PRO A 286 -14.36 -3.32 15.07
C PRO A 286 -14.16 -2.56 16.39
N LYS A 287 -13.04 -2.86 17.09
CA LYS A 287 -12.75 -2.31 18.43
C LYS A 287 -11.59 -1.31 18.40
N ASN A 288 -10.45 -1.69 17.83
CA ASN A 288 -9.22 -0.91 17.89
C ASN A 288 -9.04 0.02 16.67
N TYR A 289 -9.21 -0.52 15.48
CA TYR A 289 -9.15 0.21 14.22
C TYR A 289 -10.48 0.14 13.50
N LEU A 290 -10.84 1.18 12.76
CA LEU A 290 -12.06 1.14 11.96
C LEU A 290 -12.05 -0.05 10.99
N PHE A 291 -10.89 -0.37 10.41
CA PHE A 291 -10.69 -1.55 9.58
C PHE A 291 -9.63 -2.46 10.20
N GLU A 292 -10.10 -3.55 10.76
CA GLU A 292 -9.24 -4.54 11.38
C GLU A 292 -8.90 -5.68 10.42
N GLY A 293 -7.66 -6.13 10.52
CA GLY A 293 -7.15 -7.36 9.96
C GLY A 293 -7.38 -8.56 10.88
N PRO A 294 -6.75 -9.71 10.62
CA PRO A 294 -6.83 -10.88 11.48
C PRO A 294 -6.41 -10.55 12.93
N LYS A 295 -7.12 -11.15 13.90
CA LYS A 295 -6.86 -10.98 15.36
C LYS A 295 -6.93 -9.50 15.83
N GLY A 296 -7.79 -8.67 15.22
CA GLY A 296 -7.94 -7.26 15.61
C GLY A 296 -6.73 -6.36 15.31
N LYS A 297 -5.76 -6.86 14.55
CA LYS A 297 -4.60 -6.07 14.12
C LYS A 297 -4.99 -5.07 13.05
N LYS A 298 -4.14 -4.08 12.85
CA LYS A 298 -4.28 -3.10 11.78
C LYS A 298 -4.38 -3.77 10.41
N TYR A 299 -5.27 -3.28 9.57
CA TYR A 299 -5.40 -3.77 8.19
C TYR A 299 -4.16 -3.44 7.35
N SER A 300 -3.79 -4.32 6.39
CA SER A 300 -2.52 -4.13 5.67
C SER A 300 -2.63 -3.17 4.50
N SER A 301 -1.56 -2.41 4.25
CA SER A 301 -1.44 -1.51 3.09
C SER A 301 -1.51 -2.25 1.75
N SER A 302 -1.00 -3.48 1.70
CA SER A 302 -1.03 -4.35 0.52
C SER A 302 -2.45 -4.84 0.25
N SER A 303 -3.22 -5.17 1.29
CA SER A 303 -4.62 -5.57 1.16
C SER A 303 -5.48 -4.44 0.59
N VAL A 304 -5.31 -3.20 1.07
CA VAL A 304 -6.02 -2.03 0.52
C VAL A 304 -5.73 -1.85 -0.98
N LEU A 305 -4.45 -1.97 -1.37
CA LEU A 305 -4.08 -1.88 -2.79
C LEU A 305 -4.70 -3.01 -3.61
N SER A 306 -4.66 -4.24 -3.10
CA SER A 306 -5.24 -5.41 -3.76
C SER A 306 -6.75 -5.27 -3.97
N ILE A 307 -7.48 -4.74 -2.98
CA ILE A 307 -8.92 -4.46 -3.09
C ILE A 307 -9.17 -3.53 -4.27
N ILE A 308 -8.49 -2.39 -4.31
CA ILE A 308 -8.70 -1.37 -5.35
C ILE A 308 -8.37 -1.92 -6.74
N VAL A 309 -7.21 -2.59 -6.90
CA VAL A 309 -6.80 -3.17 -8.18
C VAL A 309 -7.78 -4.23 -8.66
N THR A 310 -8.26 -5.09 -7.75
CA THR A 310 -9.21 -6.15 -8.09
C THR A 310 -10.57 -5.58 -8.48
N SER A 311 -11.09 -4.61 -7.73
CA SER A 311 -12.38 -3.98 -8.01
C SER A 311 -12.33 -3.14 -9.30
N ALA A 312 -11.23 -2.43 -9.56
CA ALA A 312 -11.04 -1.69 -10.80
C ALA A 312 -11.01 -2.62 -12.02
N ARG A 313 -10.33 -3.77 -11.92
CA ARG A 313 -10.33 -4.77 -13.00
C ARG A 313 -11.75 -5.33 -13.25
N LYS A 314 -12.51 -5.60 -12.20
CA LYS A 314 -13.91 -6.05 -12.33
C LYS A 314 -14.82 -4.99 -12.96
N ALA A 315 -14.52 -3.71 -12.73
CA ALA A 315 -15.20 -2.58 -13.36
C ALA A 315 -14.75 -2.31 -14.81
N GLY A 316 -13.91 -3.18 -15.41
CA GLY A 316 -13.43 -3.02 -16.79
C GLY A 316 -12.29 -2.00 -16.94
N ILE A 317 -11.67 -1.55 -15.85
CA ILE A 317 -10.59 -0.54 -15.92
C ILE A 317 -9.26 -1.27 -16.09
N ASN A 318 -8.67 -1.18 -17.28
CA ASN A 318 -7.44 -1.90 -17.65
C ASN A 318 -6.16 -1.27 -17.08
N ARG A 319 -6.18 0.01 -16.67
CA ARG A 319 -5.03 0.68 -16.04
C ARG A 319 -4.93 0.34 -14.54
N ARG A 320 -3.72 0.40 -14.00
CA ARG A 320 -3.48 0.16 -12.58
C ARG A 320 -4.03 1.31 -11.73
N VAL A 321 -5.09 1.06 -10.97
CA VAL A 321 -5.67 2.02 -10.04
C VAL A 321 -5.00 1.93 -8.66
N THR A 322 -4.76 3.07 -8.03
CA THR A 322 -4.09 3.17 -6.72
C THR A 322 -4.91 4.01 -5.74
N PRO A 323 -4.69 3.87 -4.40
CA PRO A 323 -5.34 4.72 -3.40
C PRO A 323 -5.12 6.22 -3.64
N HIS A 324 -3.95 6.60 -4.15
CA HIS A 324 -3.65 7.99 -4.46
C HIS A 324 -4.48 8.53 -5.63
N MET A 325 -4.80 7.69 -6.62
CA MET A 325 -5.68 8.10 -7.72
C MET A 325 -7.10 8.42 -7.22
N LEU A 326 -7.65 7.63 -6.28
CA LEU A 326 -8.95 7.93 -5.67
C LEU A 326 -8.94 9.30 -4.96
N ARG A 327 -7.88 9.58 -4.21
CA ARG A 327 -7.71 10.87 -3.53
C ARG A 327 -7.48 12.02 -4.53
N HIS A 328 -6.74 11.81 -5.63
CA HIS A 328 -6.60 12.81 -6.68
C HIS A 328 -7.95 13.10 -7.34
N SER A 329 -8.72 12.05 -7.63
CA SER A 329 -10.05 12.19 -8.22
C SER A 329 -11.00 12.94 -7.27
N PHE A 330 -10.95 12.70 -5.96
CA PHE A 330 -11.70 13.48 -4.99
C PHE A 330 -11.39 14.98 -5.09
N ALA A 331 -10.10 15.33 -5.09
CA ALA A 331 -9.69 16.74 -5.16
C ALA A 331 -10.10 17.40 -6.48
N THR A 332 -9.89 16.72 -7.60
CA THR A 332 -10.24 17.21 -8.94
C THR A 332 -11.75 17.38 -9.07
N HIS A 333 -12.53 16.37 -8.68
CA HIS A 333 -14.01 16.45 -8.76
C HIS A 333 -14.63 17.52 -7.83
N LEU A 334 -14.00 17.82 -6.67
CA LEU A 334 -14.42 18.95 -5.84
C LEU A 334 -14.15 20.29 -6.54
N LEU A 335 -12.97 20.42 -7.16
CA LEU A 335 -12.60 21.63 -7.88
C LEU A 335 -13.51 21.84 -9.11
N GLU A 336 -13.80 20.78 -9.87
CA GLU A 336 -14.76 20.79 -10.98
C GLU A 336 -16.16 21.22 -10.55
N LYS A 337 -16.58 20.87 -9.31
CA LYS A 337 -17.83 21.34 -8.71
C LYS A 337 -17.78 22.77 -8.18
N GLY A 338 -16.65 23.45 -8.28
CA GLY A 338 -16.48 24.84 -7.84
C GLY A 338 -16.11 25.01 -6.39
N THR A 339 -15.67 23.95 -5.71
CA THR A 339 -15.13 24.08 -4.36
C THR A 339 -13.82 24.88 -4.41
N ASP A 340 -13.70 25.90 -3.55
CA ASP A 340 -12.48 26.70 -3.45
C ASP A 340 -11.26 25.82 -3.12
N ILE A 341 -10.15 26.11 -3.78
CA ILE A 341 -8.91 25.34 -3.65
C ILE A 341 -8.35 25.35 -2.21
N ARG A 342 -8.61 26.41 -1.44
CA ARG A 342 -8.19 26.51 -0.04
C ARG A 342 -8.97 25.53 0.83
N HIS A 343 -10.28 25.36 0.57
CA HIS A 343 -11.10 24.35 1.27
C HIS A 343 -10.61 22.93 0.91
N ILE A 344 -10.30 22.67 -0.36
CA ILE A 344 -9.73 21.39 -0.79
C ILE A 344 -8.38 21.14 -0.10
N GLN A 345 -7.53 22.17 0.01
CA GLN A 345 -6.27 22.07 0.72
C GLN A 345 -6.45 21.69 2.20
N LEU A 346 -7.41 22.30 2.89
CA LEU A 346 -7.73 21.97 4.29
C LEU A 346 -8.25 20.54 4.43
N LEU A 347 -9.20 20.13 3.59
CA LEU A 347 -9.75 18.76 3.59
C LEU A 347 -8.67 17.72 3.36
N LEU A 348 -7.73 18.00 2.44
CA LEU A 348 -6.63 17.09 2.14
C LEU A 348 -5.49 17.16 3.18
N GLY A 349 -5.38 18.22 3.95
CA GLY A 349 -4.25 18.45 4.85
C GLY A 349 -2.93 18.59 4.09
N HIS A 350 -2.89 19.48 3.10
CA HIS A 350 -1.68 19.87 2.39
C HIS A 350 -1.03 21.07 3.10
N ASN A 351 0.23 20.93 3.48
CA ASN A 351 0.98 22.02 4.12
C ASN A 351 1.34 23.16 3.16
N SER A 352 1.27 22.93 1.85
CA SER A 352 1.60 23.89 0.80
C SER A 352 0.50 23.92 -0.25
N THR A 353 0.09 25.10 -0.68
CA THR A 353 -0.83 25.34 -1.80
C THR A 353 -0.32 24.69 -3.07
N ARG A 354 1.00 24.73 -3.31
CA ARG A 354 1.65 24.13 -4.48
C ARG A 354 1.30 22.64 -4.68
N THR A 355 1.01 21.91 -3.58
CA THR A 355 0.59 20.51 -3.64
C THR A 355 -0.86 20.38 -4.12
N THR A 356 -1.68 21.42 -3.95
CA THR A 356 -3.09 21.42 -4.37
C THR A 356 -3.25 22.06 -5.76
N GLU A 357 -2.38 22.98 -6.13
CA GLU A 357 -2.34 23.62 -7.45
C GLU A 357 -2.19 22.63 -8.62
N ILE A 358 -1.63 21.44 -8.38
CA ILE A 358 -1.55 20.40 -9.42
C ILE A 358 -2.94 19.99 -9.95
N TYR A 359 -4.00 20.21 -9.18
CA TYR A 359 -5.37 19.87 -9.59
C TYR A 359 -5.98 20.95 -10.49
N THR A 360 -5.53 22.20 -10.41
CA THR A 360 -6.03 23.27 -11.29
C THR A 360 -5.70 22.99 -12.76
N HIS A 361 -4.56 22.39 -13.03
CA HIS A 361 -4.17 22.00 -14.39
C HIS A 361 -5.00 20.85 -14.99
N VAL A 362 -5.76 20.11 -14.17
CA VAL A 362 -6.60 18.98 -14.62
C VAL A 362 -8.08 19.36 -14.62
N ALA A 363 -8.49 20.20 -13.66
CA ALA A 363 -9.87 20.64 -13.47
C ALA A 363 -10.18 21.97 -14.16
N ASP A 364 -9.39 22.34 -15.16
CA ASP A 364 -9.58 23.63 -15.83
C ASP A 364 -10.92 23.67 -16.61
N ARG A 365 -11.88 24.35 -15.99
CA ARG A 365 -13.23 24.52 -16.55
C ARG A 365 -13.23 25.29 -17.88
N SER A 366 -12.17 26.04 -18.17
CA SER A 366 -12.06 26.75 -19.43
C SER A 366 -11.97 25.79 -20.61
N PHE A 367 -11.26 24.66 -20.43
CA PHE A 367 -11.18 23.62 -21.47
C PHE A 367 -12.51 22.88 -21.69
N MET A 368 -13.34 22.72 -20.65
CA MET A 368 -14.67 22.10 -20.79
C MET A 368 -15.69 23.00 -21.50
N LYS A 369 -15.40 24.30 -21.68
CA LYS A 369 -16.23 25.26 -22.39
C LYS A 369 -15.74 25.52 -23.82
N ILE A 370 -14.62 24.94 -24.21
CA ILE A 370 -14.13 25.02 -25.58
C ILE A 370 -14.98 24.05 -26.40
N GLU A 371 -15.78 24.59 -27.29
CA GLU A 371 -16.55 23.78 -28.23
C GLU A 371 -15.60 23.04 -29.18
N ASP A 372 -15.98 21.82 -29.51
CA ASP A 372 -15.27 21.02 -30.51
C ASP A 372 -15.35 21.73 -31.84
N LEU A 373 -14.19 21.96 -32.47
CA LEU A 373 -14.13 22.64 -33.76
C LEU A 373 -14.72 21.79 -34.91
N LEU A 374 -15.11 20.56 -34.65
CA LEU A 374 -15.73 19.62 -35.57
C LEU A 374 -17.21 19.35 -35.26
N SER A 375 -17.78 19.98 -34.20
CA SER A 375 -19.19 19.87 -33.86
C SER A 375 -20.06 20.91 -34.53
#